data_f891833384606cb9db5078f99b8a1011
#
_entry.id   f891833384606cb9db5078f99b8a1011
#
_cell.length_a   1.000
_cell.length_b   1.000
_cell.length_c   1.000
_cell.angle_alpha   90.00
_cell.angle_beta   90.00
_cell.angle_gamma   90.00
#
_symmetry.space_group_name_H-M   'P 1'
#
loop_
_entity.id
_entity.type
_entity.pdbx_description
1 polymer ?
#
loop_
_entity_poly.entity_id
_entity_poly.type
_entity_poly.pdbx_seq_one_letter_code
_entity_poly.pdbx_strand_id
1 'polypeptide(L)'
;MQTEFFKTCGTVVAGHKDFAEEYHKILCLEYPAFLKKYEALSVLQRLRGIGLLCGTDWTPLFKNSFFYSRFDHSVGTALIVWNFTHDKKQTVAALLHDVSTPAFSHVTDFRNGDALTQESTESLNAAMIHDDKDLAAVLEQDGLTAADVDDYHRFSVADNKMPSLSADRLEYMYPSGAALDESWTLEEIKKNYSAVKILYDKNGIAELGFSDLHEAVLYTKRFCSISLILQHNEDKVAMQLMADLVSCAVENSIVCEKDLYTFSERELMQIFCDYAKKNPSGTFAKYFFTFTSMTKIERFKTEPSAKKDFYCVNVNVKKRYVDPLVELNGVRSCARVSELNADADCCINAFLNYRDTEFGCVRWASCR
;
A
#
# COMPACT_ATOMS: atom_id res chain seq x y z
N MET A 1 -14.44 25.86 0.81
CA MET A 1 -14.38 24.39 0.86
C MET A 1 -13.33 23.81 -0.07
N GLN A 2 -13.31 24.06 -1.38
CA GLN A 2 -12.38 23.42 -2.33
C GLN A 2 -10.92 23.88 -2.21
N THR A 3 -10.68 25.17 -1.90
CA THR A 3 -9.33 25.68 -1.58
C THR A 3 -8.79 25.15 -0.24
N GLU A 4 -9.68 24.75 0.67
CA GLU A 4 -9.29 24.11 1.92
C GLU A 4 -8.94 22.64 1.72
N PHE A 5 -9.64 21.90 0.86
CA PHE A 5 -9.35 20.50 0.55
C PHE A 5 -7.89 20.31 0.07
N PHE A 6 -7.45 21.10 -0.93
CA PHE A 6 -6.06 21.08 -1.38
C PHE A 6 -5.06 21.65 -0.36
N LYS A 7 -5.50 22.53 0.54
CA LYS A 7 -4.67 23.01 1.65
C LYS A 7 -4.52 21.96 2.74
N THR A 8 -5.58 21.21 3.05
CA THR A 8 -5.55 20.14 4.04
C THR A 8 -4.69 18.96 3.57
N CYS A 9 -4.84 18.53 2.31
CA CYS A 9 -3.92 17.57 1.69
C CYS A 9 -2.47 18.11 1.62
N GLY A 10 -2.26 19.41 1.40
CA GLY A 10 -0.94 20.03 1.42
C GLY A 10 -0.27 20.03 2.81
N THR A 11 -1.05 20.08 3.89
CA THR A 11 -0.56 20.03 5.28
C THR A 11 -0.23 18.60 5.70
N VAL A 12 -1.00 17.60 5.23
CA VAL A 12 -0.72 16.19 5.42
C VAL A 12 0.62 15.81 4.79
N VAL A 13 0.93 16.34 3.59
CA VAL A 13 2.23 16.14 2.91
C VAL A 13 3.41 16.78 3.68
N ALA A 14 3.21 17.83 4.47
CA ALA A 14 4.30 18.50 5.21
C ALA A 14 4.74 17.74 6.49
N GLY A 15 3.81 17.07 7.19
CA GLY A 15 4.14 16.24 8.37
C GLY A 15 4.79 14.89 8.03
N HIS A 16 4.71 14.48 6.79
CA HIS A 16 5.18 13.20 6.28
C HIS A 16 6.71 13.03 6.28
N LYS A 17 7.45 14.09 5.93
CA LYS A 17 8.91 13.99 5.78
C LYS A 17 9.61 13.56 7.07
N ASP A 18 9.13 14.03 8.19
CA ASP A 18 9.72 13.73 9.49
C ASP A 18 9.47 12.27 9.90
N PHE A 19 8.24 11.74 9.67
CA PHE A 19 7.94 10.34 9.99
C PHE A 19 8.77 9.36 9.16
N ALA A 20 8.80 9.49 7.83
CA ALA A 20 9.52 8.58 6.96
C ALA A 20 11.03 8.56 7.27
N GLU A 21 11.63 9.74 7.51
CA GLU A 21 13.04 9.84 7.83
C GLU A 21 13.39 9.14 9.15
N GLU A 22 12.63 9.36 10.22
CA GLU A 22 12.84 8.70 11.49
C GLU A 22 12.54 7.20 11.45
N TYR A 23 11.50 6.81 10.70
CA TYR A 23 11.14 5.42 10.48
C TYR A 23 12.26 4.66 9.73
N HIS A 24 12.80 5.21 8.67
CA HIS A 24 13.90 4.59 7.92
C HIS A 24 15.16 4.41 8.76
N LYS A 25 15.45 5.32 9.70
CA LYS A 25 16.55 5.15 10.67
C LYS A 25 16.32 3.96 11.62
N ILE A 26 15.05 3.63 11.92
CA ILE A 26 14.71 2.43 12.70
C ILE A 26 14.99 1.17 11.88
N LEU A 27 14.63 1.17 10.59
CA LEU A 27 14.75 0.01 9.71
C LEU A 27 16.21 -0.36 9.41
N CYS A 28 17.09 0.64 9.29
CA CYS A 28 18.49 0.41 9.05
C CYS A 28 19.35 1.55 9.64
N LEU A 29 20.15 1.23 10.64
CA LEU A 29 21.00 2.22 11.32
C LEU A 29 22.11 2.77 10.41
N GLU A 30 22.68 1.91 9.58
CA GLU A 30 23.74 2.27 8.63
C GLU A 30 23.17 2.28 7.22
N TYR A 31 22.68 3.45 6.80
CA TYR A 31 22.08 3.62 5.48
C TYR A 31 23.06 3.20 4.36
N PRO A 32 22.68 2.24 3.48
CA PRO A 32 23.58 1.76 2.43
C PRO A 32 23.75 2.83 1.33
N ALA A 33 24.92 3.47 1.32
CA ALA A 33 25.17 4.64 0.46
C ALA A 33 24.94 4.39 -1.04
N PHE A 34 25.04 3.13 -1.50
CA PHE A 34 24.79 2.78 -2.90
C PHE A 34 23.32 2.99 -3.32
N LEU A 35 22.35 2.98 -2.40
CA LEU A 35 20.94 3.21 -2.74
C LEU A 35 20.69 4.63 -3.28
N LYS A 36 21.44 5.62 -2.84
CA LYS A 36 21.22 7.02 -3.22
C LYS A 36 21.23 7.27 -4.73
N LYS A 37 22.05 6.53 -5.47
CA LYS A 37 22.12 6.68 -6.93
C LYS A 37 20.88 6.09 -7.63
N TYR A 38 20.29 5.03 -7.07
CA TYR A 38 19.03 4.47 -7.55
C TYR A 38 17.86 5.39 -7.21
N GLU A 39 17.79 5.88 -5.97
CA GLU A 39 16.75 6.81 -5.52
C GLU A 39 16.67 8.08 -6.38
N ALA A 40 17.81 8.54 -6.93
CA ALA A 40 17.86 9.71 -7.80
C ALA A 40 17.23 9.48 -9.18
N LEU A 41 16.96 8.24 -9.58
CA LEU A 41 16.40 7.91 -10.88
C LEU A 41 14.93 8.37 -10.99
N SER A 42 14.57 8.87 -12.15
CA SER A 42 13.23 9.40 -12.43
C SER A 42 12.12 8.36 -12.20
N VAL A 43 12.40 7.09 -12.54
CA VAL A 43 11.47 5.97 -12.36
C VAL A 43 11.08 5.76 -10.88
N LEU A 44 12.01 6.01 -9.96
CA LEU A 44 11.75 5.97 -8.51
C LEU A 44 11.22 7.30 -7.98
N GLN A 45 11.77 8.44 -8.43
CA GLN A 45 11.34 9.76 -7.96
C GLN A 45 9.85 10.02 -8.23
N ARG A 46 9.31 9.46 -9.30
CA ARG A 46 7.88 9.49 -9.61
C ARG A 46 7.01 8.97 -8.46
N LEU A 47 7.47 7.91 -7.79
CA LEU A 47 6.74 7.25 -6.70
C LEU A 47 6.51 8.15 -5.47
N ARG A 48 7.26 9.27 -5.33
CA ARG A 48 7.02 10.28 -4.27
C ARG A 48 5.64 10.94 -4.37
N GLY A 49 5.07 10.97 -5.57
CA GLY A 49 3.75 11.53 -5.82
C GLY A 49 2.61 10.51 -5.77
N ILE A 50 2.88 9.27 -5.38
CA ILE A 50 1.91 8.17 -5.33
C ILE A 50 1.78 7.67 -3.89
N GLY A 51 0.56 7.68 -3.35
CA GLY A 51 0.27 7.29 -1.98
C GLY A 51 0.25 5.78 -1.80
N LEU A 52 0.75 5.32 -0.64
CA LEU A 52 0.67 3.93 -0.23
C LEU A 52 -0.79 3.46 -0.05
N LEU A 53 -1.64 4.36 0.44
CA LEU A 53 -3.04 4.08 0.83
C LEU A 53 -4.03 4.23 -0.33
N CYS A 54 -3.58 4.04 -1.57
CA CYS A 54 -4.43 3.84 -2.74
C CYS A 54 -5.49 4.93 -2.98
N GLY A 55 -5.10 6.20 -2.84
CA GLY A 55 -6.00 7.34 -3.07
C GLY A 55 -6.97 7.66 -1.94
N THR A 56 -6.95 6.93 -0.81
CA THR A 56 -7.79 7.26 0.37
C THR A 56 -7.44 8.63 0.96
N ASP A 57 -6.23 9.13 0.72
CA ASP A 57 -5.79 10.48 1.09
C ASP A 57 -6.62 11.61 0.42
N TRP A 58 -7.36 11.30 -0.65
CA TRP A 58 -8.11 12.26 -1.45
C TRP A 58 -9.60 12.29 -1.16
N THR A 59 -10.06 11.58 -0.10
CA THR A 59 -11.45 11.60 0.36
C THR A 59 -11.52 11.86 1.85
N PRO A 60 -12.45 12.72 2.35
CA PRO A 60 -12.63 12.96 3.77
C PRO A 60 -13.27 11.77 4.52
N LEU A 61 -13.56 10.67 3.82
CA LEU A 61 -14.03 9.43 4.43
C LEU A 61 -12.97 8.83 5.35
N PHE A 62 -11.68 8.99 5.01
CA PHE A 62 -10.54 8.62 5.83
C PHE A 62 -9.87 9.86 6.42
N LYS A 63 -9.30 9.70 7.61
CA LYS A 63 -8.60 10.77 8.33
C LYS A 63 -7.15 10.37 8.52
N ASN A 64 -6.44 10.16 7.40
CA ASN A 64 -5.04 9.80 7.44
C ASN A 64 -4.23 10.91 8.13
N SER A 65 -3.41 10.55 9.13
CA SER A 65 -2.61 11.50 9.90
C SER A 65 -1.49 12.12 9.07
N PHE A 66 -0.99 11.38 8.06
CA PHE A 66 0.02 11.84 7.11
C PHE A 66 -0.07 11.05 5.80
N PHE A 67 0.55 11.58 4.75
CA PHE A 67 0.73 10.90 3.47
C PHE A 67 2.04 10.10 3.49
N TYR A 68 2.01 8.81 3.20
CA TYR A 68 3.19 7.97 3.02
C TYR A 68 3.29 7.53 1.57
N SER A 69 4.43 7.82 0.93
CA SER A 69 4.56 7.59 -0.52
C SER A 69 5.04 6.17 -0.84
N ARG A 70 4.75 5.72 -2.06
CA ARG A 70 5.33 4.48 -2.61
C ARG A 70 6.84 4.53 -2.71
N PHE A 71 7.42 5.73 -2.87
CA PHE A 71 8.86 5.92 -2.80
C PHE A 71 9.41 5.56 -1.42
N ASP A 72 8.80 6.10 -0.36
CA ASP A 72 9.25 5.84 1.01
C ASP A 72 9.07 4.37 1.38
N HIS A 73 7.97 3.75 0.94
CA HIS A 73 7.74 2.31 1.05
C HIS A 73 8.82 1.49 0.33
N SER A 74 9.13 1.80 -0.91
CA SER A 74 10.18 1.10 -1.69
C SER A 74 11.55 1.22 -1.03
N VAL A 75 11.89 2.41 -0.51
CA VAL A 75 13.12 2.63 0.26
C VAL A 75 13.10 1.83 1.57
N GLY A 76 12.00 1.89 2.33
CA GLY A 76 11.83 1.15 3.57
C GLY A 76 11.97 -0.36 3.37
N THR A 77 11.33 -0.93 2.34
CA THR A 77 11.45 -2.35 1.98
C THR A 77 12.90 -2.72 1.66
N ALA A 78 13.59 -1.90 0.87
CA ALA A 78 15.01 -2.10 0.57
C ALA A 78 15.90 -2.02 1.82
N LEU A 79 15.62 -1.10 2.73
CA LEU A 79 16.36 -0.96 3.99
C LEU A 79 16.18 -2.18 4.89
N ILE A 80 14.98 -2.75 4.98
CA ILE A 80 14.74 -4.00 5.72
C ILE A 80 15.55 -5.14 5.09
N VAL A 81 15.47 -5.32 3.77
CA VAL A 81 16.22 -6.38 3.08
C VAL A 81 17.72 -6.21 3.33
N TRP A 82 18.26 -4.99 3.20
CA TRP A 82 19.68 -4.73 3.46
C TRP A 82 20.07 -5.03 4.90
N ASN A 83 19.28 -4.57 5.86
CA ASN A 83 19.56 -4.76 7.29
C ASN A 83 19.70 -6.23 7.68
N PHE A 84 18.93 -7.12 7.04
CA PHE A 84 18.94 -8.54 7.39
C PHE A 84 19.81 -9.41 6.49
N THR A 85 20.05 -9.01 5.23
CA THR A 85 20.75 -9.87 4.26
C THR A 85 22.12 -9.37 3.86
N HIS A 86 22.35 -8.07 3.87
CA HIS A 86 23.51 -7.40 3.27
C HIS A 86 23.74 -7.83 1.80
N ASP A 87 22.70 -8.27 1.11
CA ASP A 87 22.76 -8.67 -0.28
C ASP A 87 22.25 -7.53 -1.18
N LYS A 88 23.18 -6.96 -1.96
CA LYS A 88 22.88 -5.82 -2.83
C LYS A 88 21.82 -6.14 -3.88
N LYS A 89 21.86 -7.35 -4.46
CA LYS A 89 20.90 -7.77 -5.50
C LYS A 89 19.47 -7.81 -4.98
N GLN A 90 19.26 -8.49 -3.84
CA GLN A 90 17.95 -8.53 -3.18
C GLN A 90 17.46 -7.15 -2.77
N THR A 91 18.37 -6.31 -2.26
CA THR A 91 18.06 -4.94 -1.82
C THR A 91 17.60 -4.07 -2.99
N VAL A 92 18.29 -4.14 -4.14
CA VAL A 92 17.91 -3.37 -5.33
C VAL A 92 16.59 -3.92 -5.92
N ALA A 93 16.40 -5.24 -5.96
CA ALA A 93 15.13 -5.82 -6.38
C ALA A 93 13.96 -5.34 -5.50
N ALA A 94 14.15 -5.30 -4.17
CA ALA A 94 13.17 -4.78 -3.22
C ALA A 94 12.92 -3.27 -3.41
N LEU A 95 13.94 -2.47 -3.75
CA LEU A 95 13.77 -1.04 -4.06
C LEU A 95 12.92 -0.82 -5.33
N LEU A 96 13.03 -1.71 -6.31
CA LEU A 96 12.41 -1.57 -7.63
C LEU A 96 11.04 -2.26 -7.74
N HIS A 97 10.56 -2.94 -6.70
CA HIS A 97 9.36 -3.78 -6.79
C HIS A 97 8.09 -3.01 -7.19
N ASP A 98 8.01 -1.73 -6.85
CA ASP A 98 6.84 -0.87 -7.07
C ASP A 98 7.00 0.13 -8.23
N VAL A 99 8.08 0.04 -9.05
CA VAL A 99 8.33 1.04 -10.10
C VAL A 99 7.25 1.10 -11.16
N SER A 100 6.43 0.07 -11.33
CA SER A 100 5.28 0.07 -12.23
C SER A 100 3.97 0.52 -11.59
N THR A 101 3.96 0.84 -10.31
CA THR A 101 2.71 1.23 -9.64
C THR A 101 2.17 2.55 -10.22
N PRO A 102 0.94 2.57 -10.78
CA PRO A 102 0.33 3.78 -11.32
C PRO A 102 -0.18 4.70 -10.20
N ALA A 103 -0.55 5.91 -10.55
CA ALA A 103 -1.26 6.81 -9.65
C ALA A 103 -2.52 6.12 -9.08
N PHE A 104 -2.77 6.33 -7.78
CA PHE A 104 -3.80 5.66 -6.98
C PHE A 104 -3.59 4.15 -6.80
N SER A 105 -2.42 3.62 -7.19
CA SER A 105 -1.97 2.26 -6.85
C SER A 105 -3.00 1.17 -7.21
N HIS A 106 -3.43 0.35 -6.27
CA HIS A 106 -4.37 -0.76 -6.47
C HIS A 106 -5.78 -0.36 -6.95
N VAL A 107 -6.10 0.93 -7.08
CA VAL A 107 -7.31 1.39 -7.79
C VAL A 107 -7.33 0.84 -9.22
N THR A 108 -6.15 0.68 -9.85
CA THR A 108 -6.04 0.07 -11.19
C THR A 108 -6.51 -1.39 -11.22
N ASP A 109 -6.27 -2.16 -10.15
CA ASP A 109 -6.78 -3.53 -10.05
C ASP A 109 -8.31 -3.56 -10.02
N PHE A 110 -8.94 -2.63 -9.30
CA PHE A 110 -10.40 -2.48 -9.29
C PHE A 110 -10.93 -2.09 -10.67
N ARG A 111 -10.25 -1.20 -11.39
CA ARG A 111 -10.60 -0.86 -12.79
C ARG A 111 -10.55 -2.07 -13.72
N ASN A 112 -9.59 -2.95 -13.50
CA ASN A 112 -9.38 -4.15 -14.31
C ASN A 112 -10.27 -5.34 -13.87
N GLY A 113 -11.12 -5.16 -12.86
CA GLY A 113 -11.94 -6.23 -12.29
C GLY A 113 -11.13 -7.25 -11.47
N ASP A 114 -9.92 -6.89 -11.05
CA ASP A 114 -8.96 -7.75 -10.35
C ASP A 114 -8.86 -7.44 -8.83
N ALA A 115 -9.94 -7.03 -8.21
CA ALA A 115 -9.97 -6.68 -6.78
C ALA A 115 -9.62 -7.86 -5.85
N LEU A 116 -9.74 -9.11 -6.32
CA LEU A 116 -9.47 -10.32 -5.52
C LEU A 116 -8.01 -10.76 -5.56
N THR A 117 -7.30 -10.66 -6.69
CA THR A 117 -5.89 -11.06 -6.81
C THR A 117 -4.95 -9.89 -6.65
N GLN A 118 -5.34 -8.72 -7.20
CA GLN A 118 -4.58 -7.45 -7.14
C GLN A 118 -3.14 -7.63 -7.64
N GLU A 119 -2.99 -8.18 -8.83
CA GLU A 119 -1.71 -8.47 -9.49
C GLU A 119 -1.54 -7.68 -10.80
N SER A 120 -2.60 -7.03 -11.30
CA SER A 120 -2.55 -6.35 -12.59
C SER A 120 -1.62 -5.13 -12.60
N THR A 121 -1.35 -4.52 -11.44
CA THR A 121 -0.39 -3.40 -11.29
C THR A 121 1.07 -3.84 -11.43
N GLU A 122 1.38 -5.11 -11.18
CA GLU A 122 2.76 -5.64 -11.22
C GLU A 122 3.19 -6.07 -12.64
N SER A 123 2.25 -6.24 -13.55
CA SER A 123 2.48 -6.82 -14.88
C SER A 123 3.50 -6.04 -15.74
N LEU A 124 3.68 -4.76 -15.48
CA LEU A 124 4.63 -3.89 -16.22
C LEU A 124 5.98 -3.74 -15.53
N ASN A 125 6.17 -4.30 -14.32
CA ASN A 125 7.36 -4.04 -13.51
C ASN A 125 8.66 -4.44 -14.23
N ALA A 126 8.73 -5.68 -14.68
CA ALA A 126 9.91 -6.17 -15.42
C ALA A 126 10.17 -5.34 -16.68
N ALA A 127 9.13 -5.01 -17.47
CA ALA A 127 9.29 -4.21 -18.67
C ALA A 127 9.85 -2.81 -18.36
N MET A 128 9.33 -2.13 -17.35
CA MET A 128 9.83 -0.81 -16.96
C MET A 128 11.28 -0.85 -16.47
N ILE A 129 11.68 -1.90 -15.75
CA ILE A 129 13.07 -2.10 -15.31
C ILE A 129 14.00 -2.35 -16.51
N HIS A 130 13.56 -3.14 -17.49
CA HIS A 130 14.38 -3.45 -18.67
C HIS A 130 14.48 -2.29 -19.66
N ASP A 131 13.47 -1.46 -19.78
CA ASP A 131 13.40 -0.37 -20.75
C ASP A 131 14.09 0.93 -20.27
N ASP A 132 14.35 1.08 -18.95
CA ASP A 132 14.95 2.28 -18.36
C ASP A 132 16.48 2.27 -18.53
N LYS A 133 16.97 3.14 -19.42
CA LYS A 133 18.40 3.25 -19.73
C LYS A 133 19.25 3.82 -18.60
N ASP A 134 18.67 4.75 -17.82
CA ASP A 134 19.38 5.36 -16.70
C ASP A 134 19.54 4.33 -15.57
N LEU A 135 18.50 3.55 -15.32
CA LEU A 135 18.56 2.42 -14.39
C LEU A 135 19.58 1.36 -14.85
N ALA A 136 19.58 1.00 -16.13
CA ALA A 136 20.55 0.04 -16.68
C ALA A 136 22.00 0.50 -16.45
N ALA A 137 22.29 1.79 -16.68
CA ALA A 137 23.62 2.35 -16.44
C ALA A 137 24.03 2.34 -14.97
N VAL A 138 23.08 2.54 -14.03
CA VAL A 138 23.34 2.48 -12.59
C VAL A 138 23.54 1.02 -12.13
N LEU A 139 22.75 0.08 -12.66
CA LEU A 139 22.92 -1.36 -12.39
C LEU A 139 24.30 -1.85 -12.81
N GLU A 140 24.76 -1.48 -14.03
CA GLU A 140 26.07 -1.85 -14.55
C GLU A 140 27.22 -1.40 -13.64
N GLN A 141 27.13 -0.20 -13.06
CA GLN A 141 28.12 0.30 -12.07
C GLN A 141 28.22 -0.60 -10.82
N ASP A 142 27.15 -1.31 -10.48
CA ASP A 142 27.11 -2.24 -9.36
C ASP A 142 27.36 -3.70 -9.77
N GLY A 143 27.64 -3.95 -11.04
CA GLY A 143 27.82 -5.31 -11.59
C GLY A 143 26.51 -6.10 -11.62
N LEU A 144 25.36 -5.41 -11.71
CA LEU A 144 24.03 -6.00 -11.81
C LEU A 144 23.46 -5.79 -13.21
N THR A 145 22.50 -6.63 -13.57
CA THR A 145 21.69 -6.51 -14.79
C THR A 145 20.22 -6.34 -14.41
N ALA A 146 19.40 -5.87 -15.34
CA ALA A 146 17.94 -5.81 -15.14
C ALA A 146 17.36 -7.17 -14.73
N ALA A 147 17.80 -8.26 -15.37
CA ALA A 147 17.37 -9.63 -15.05
C ALA A 147 17.76 -10.12 -13.65
N ASP A 148 18.68 -9.45 -12.98
CA ASP A 148 19.02 -9.77 -11.59
C ASP A 148 17.98 -9.23 -10.60
N VAL A 149 17.22 -8.19 -10.97
CA VAL A 149 16.39 -7.38 -10.07
C VAL A 149 14.95 -7.17 -10.54
N ASP A 150 14.55 -7.74 -11.68
CA ASP A 150 13.23 -7.59 -12.30
C ASP A 150 12.10 -8.38 -11.63
N ASP A 151 12.46 -9.32 -10.74
CA ASP A 151 11.51 -10.15 -10.00
C ASP A 151 11.96 -10.31 -8.55
N TYR A 152 11.41 -9.50 -7.66
CA TYR A 152 11.73 -9.53 -6.22
C TYR A 152 11.14 -10.76 -5.50
N HIS A 153 10.15 -11.45 -6.08
CA HIS A 153 9.60 -12.70 -5.53
C HIS A 153 10.60 -13.85 -5.48
N ARG A 154 11.70 -13.75 -6.24
CA ARG A 154 12.81 -14.72 -6.16
C ARG A 154 13.54 -14.67 -4.83
N PHE A 155 13.35 -13.64 -4.04
CA PHE A 155 14.02 -13.38 -2.78
C PHE A 155 13.03 -13.46 -1.62
N SER A 156 12.97 -14.60 -0.96
CA SER A 156 11.94 -14.91 0.04
C SER A 156 11.91 -13.98 1.25
N VAL A 157 13.01 -13.23 1.52
CA VAL A 157 13.04 -12.19 2.55
C VAL A 157 12.40 -10.90 2.03
N ALA A 158 12.57 -10.57 0.74
CA ALA A 158 11.97 -9.39 0.13
C ALA A 158 10.45 -9.56 -0.02
N ASP A 159 10.03 -10.65 -0.69
CA ASP A 159 8.63 -11.09 -0.71
C ASP A 159 8.50 -12.63 -0.72
N ASN A 160 7.35 -13.11 -0.24
CA ASN A 160 7.03 -14.52 -0.14
C ASN A 160 5.51 -14.73 -0.13
N LYS A 161 5.06 -15.98 -0.12
CA LYS A 161 3.62 -16.29 -0.11
C LYS A 161 3.02 -16.10 1.29
N MET A 162 1.83 -15.49 1.33
CA MET A 162 1.03 -15.47 2.58
C MET A 162 0.82 -16.90 3.12
N PRO A 163 0.82 -17.08 4.43
CA PRO A 163 0.86 -16.06 5.49
C PRO A 163 2.27 -15.71 5.99
N SER A 164 3.33 -16.09 5.29
CA SER A 164 4.71 -15.78 5.70
C SER A 164 4.98 -14.27 5.73
N LEU A 165 5.86 -13.82 6.62
CA LEU A 165 6.23 -12.42 6.74
C LEU A 165 7.41 -12.10 5.82
N SER A 166 7.27 -11.08 4.97
CA SER A 166 8.29 -10.53 4.08
C SER A 166 8.65 -9.09 4.47
N ALA A 167 9.73 -8.56 3.88
CA ALA A 167 10.12 -7.17 4.07
C ALA A 167 9.03 -6.21 3.56
N ASP A 168 8.43 -6.49 2.41
CA ASP A 168 7.32 -5.74 1.87
C ASP A 168 6.15 -5.67 2.86
N ARG A 169 5.65 -6.84 3.34
CA ARG A 169 4.54 -6.90 4.29
C ARG A 169 4.86 -6.30 5.66
N LEU A 170 6.08 -6.44 6.12
CA LEU A 170 6.53 -5.84 7.37
C LEU A 170 6.56 -4.32 7.26
N GLU A 171 7.08 -3.82 6.13
CA GLU A 171 7.27 -2.39 5.92
C GLU A 171 5.95 -1.66 5.87
N TYR A 172 5.03 -2.01 4.96
CA TYR A 172 3.83 -1.21 4.72
C TYR A 172 2.86 -1.19 5.92
N MET A 173 2.91 -2.17 6.81
CA MET A 173 1.99 -2.23 7.95
C MET A 173 2.30 -1.23 9.05
N TYR A 174 3.56 -0.90 9.28
CA TYR A 174 3.91 0.10 10.28
C TYR A 174 3.41 1.51 9.91
N PRO A 175 3.74 2.07 8.73
CA PRO A 175 3.23 3.37 8.34
C PRO A 175 1.71 3.37 8.11
N SER A 176 1.11 2.27 7.62
CA SER A 176 -0.35 2.19 7.49
C SER A 176 -1.05 2.29 8.83
N GLY A 177 -0.58 1.58 9.85
CA GLY A 177 -1.16 1.68 11.18
C GLY A 177 -0.91 3.03 11.84
N ALA A 178 0.25 3.63 11.63
CA ALA A 178 0.54 4.96 12.14
C ALA A 178 -0.34 6.04 11.47
N ALA A 179 -0.65 5.88 10.17
CA ALA A 179 -1.44 6.86 9.43
C ALA A 179 -2.96 6.69 9.57
N LEU A 180 -3.47 5.43 9.57
CA LEU A 180 -4.91 5.14 9.49
C LEU A 180 -5.61 5.18 10.85
N ASP A 181 -5.00 4.61 11.90
CA ASP A 181 -5.65 4.41 13.21
C ASP A 181 -4.74 4.71 14.42
N GLU A 182 -3.55 5.27 14.16
CA GLU A 182 -2.56 5.61 15.18
C GLU A 182 -2.14 4.39 16.05
N SER A 183 -2.29 3.17 15.50
CA SER A 183 -1.96 1.94 16.22
C SER A 183 -0.45 1.73 16.39
N TRP A 184 0.39 2.47 15.67
CA TRP A 184 1.84 2.41 15.76
C TRP A 184 2.46 3.79 16.01
N THR A 185 3.23 3.91 17.06
CA THR A 185 4.18 5.01 17.28
C THR A 185 5.59 4.59 16.85
N LEU A 186 6.48 5.56 16.54
CA LEU A 186 7.88 5.26 16.19
C LEU A 186 8.61 4.47 17.28
N GLU A 187 8.32 4.72 18.57
CA GLU A 187 8.91 3.98 19.68
C GLU A 187 8.46 2.52 19.72
N GLU A 188 7.15 2.28 19.52
CA GLU A 188 6.62 0.91 19.44
C GLU A 188 7.14 0.17 18.21
N ILE A 189 7.24 0.85 17.05
CA ILE A 189 7.85 0.30 15.84
C ILE A 189 9.29 -0.12 16.14
N LYS A 190 10.10 0.77 16.73
CA LYS A 190 11.50 0.49 17.09
C LYS A 190 11.62 -0.72 17.99
N LYS A 191 10.77 -0.83 19.02
CA LYS A 191 10.76 -1.96 19.94
C LYS A 191 10.38 -3.25 19.21
N ASN A 192 9.29 -3.25 18.46
CA ASN A 192 8.77 -4.41 17.74
C ASN A 192 9.78 -4.88 16.67
N TYR A 193 10.32 -3.95 15.88
CA TYR A 193 11.30 -4.23 14.83
C TYR A 193 12.61 -4.81 15.40
N SER A 194 13.01 -4.42 16.63
CA SER A 194 14.22 -4.98 17.27
C SER A 194 14.11 -6.48 17.57
N ALA A 195 12.90 -7.03 17.61
CA ALA A 195 12.64 -8.47 17.77
C ALA A 195 12.60 -9.22 16.44
N VAL A 196 12.64 -8.53 15.29
CA VAL A 196 12.58 -9.17 13.96
C VAL A 196 13.89 -9.88 13.64
N LYS A 197 13.78 -11.06 13.03
CA LYS A 197 14.91 -11.91 12.57
C LYS A 197 14.58 -12.61 11.28
N ILE A 198 15.60 -13.08 10.54
CA ILE A 198 15.42 -14.12 9.54
C ILE A 198 15.28 -15.47 10.26
N LEU A 199 14.17 -16.14 10.00
CA LEU A 199 13.88 -17.49 10.46
C LEU A 199 13.63 -18.39 9.25
N TYR A 200 13.62 -19.71 9.48
CA TYR A 200 13.44 -20.67 8.40
C TYR A 200 12.23 -21.54 8.69
N ASP A 201 11.36 -21.68 7.71
CA ASP A 201 10.21 -22.57 7.80
C ASP A 201 10.63 -24.06 7.79
N LYS A 202 9.66 -24.95 7.94
CA LYS A 202 9.88 -26.41 7.92
C LYS A 202 10.50 -26.96 6.62
N ASN A 203 10.46 -26.18 5.54
CA ASN A 203 11.04 -26.51 4.24
C ASN A 203 12.44 -25.88 4.07
N GLY A 204 12.93 -25.13 5.05
CA GLY A 204 14.20 -24.42 4.99
C GLY A 204 14.13 -23.09 4.19
N ILE A 205 12.93 -22.57 3.93
CA ILE A 205 12.74 -21.28 3.24
C ILE A 205 12.86 -20.17 4.26
N ALA A 206 13.73 -19.20 3.98
CA ALA A 206 13.92 -18.01 4.80
C ALA A 206 12.71 -17.08 4.73
N GLU A 207 12.30 -16.55 5.87
CA GLU A 207 11.31 -15.46 5.99
C GLU A 207 11.66 -14.58 7.19
N LEU A 208 11.03 -13.41 7.29
CA LEU A 208 11.09 -12.62 8.50
C LEU A 208 10.17 -13.23 9.56
N GLY A 209 10.59 -13.17 10.81
CA GLY A 209 9.86 -13.63 11.97
C GLY A 209 10.35 -12.92 13.22
N PHE A 210 9.98 -13.40 14.38
CA PHE A 210 10.27 -12.73 15.65
C PHE A 210 11.05 -13.63 16.61
N SER A 211 11.99 -13.03 17.33
CA SER A 211 12.68 -13.67 18.45
C SER A 211 11.88 -13.63 19.75
N ASP A 212 10.80 -12.88 19.80
CA ASP A 212 9.95 -12.67 20.98
C ASP A 212 8.49 -12.91 20.62
N LEU A 213 7.83 -13.81 21.38
CA LEU A 213 6.43 -14.19 21.14
C LEU A 213 5.47 -13.03 21.39
N HIS A 214 5.73 -12.18 22.39
CA HIS A 214 4.86 -11.05 22.70
C HIS A 214 4.86 -10.04 21.54
N GLU A 215 6.02 -9.74 20.99
CA GLU A 215 6.16 -8.82 19.85
C GLU A 215 5.54 -9.40 18.57
N ALA A 216 5.66 -10.72 18.34
CA ALA A 216 4.98 -11.41 17.25
C ALA A 216 3.46 -11.32 17.36
N VAL A 217 2.91 -11.59 18.55
CA VAL A 217 1.46 -11.49 18.83
C VAL A 217 0.96 -10.07 18.65
N LEU A 218 1.70 -9.07 19.16
CA LEU A 218 1.36 -7.65 19.01
C LEU A 218 1.29 -7.27 17.53
N TYR A 219 2.33 -7.61 16.76
CA TYR A 219 2.39 -7.34 15.33
C TYR A 219 1.23 -7.99 14.57
N THR A 220 0.98 -9.28 14.81
CA THR A 220 -0.08 -10.04 14.14
C THR A 220 -1.47 -9.45 14.43
N LYS A 221 -1.75 -9.08 15.67
CA LYS A 221 -3.03 -8.48 16.05
C LYS A 221 -3.23 -7.12 15.39
N ARG A 222 -2.20 -6.26 15.37
CA ARG A 222 -2.26 -4.96 14.70
C ARG A 222 -2.37 -5.12 13.18
N PHE A 223 -1.65 -6.07 12.59
CA PHE A 223 -1.78 -6.40 11.17
C PHE A 223 -3.24 -6.75 10.83
N CYS A 224 -3.87 -7.63 11.60
CA CYS A 224 -5.27 -8.00 11.40
C CYS A 224 -6.22 -6.80 11.53
N SER A 225 -5.99 -5.91 12.53
CA SER A 225 -6.80 -4.69 12.72
C SER A 225 -6.71 -3.74 11.53
N ILE A 226 -5.50 -3.46 11.05
CA ILE A 226 -5.28 -2.58 9.90
C ILE A 226 -5.88 -3.21 8.64
N SER A 227 -5.62 -4.51 8.41
CA SER A 227 -6.19 -5.25 7.29
C SER A 227 -7.73 -5.29 7.32
N LEU A 228 -8.32 -5.25 8.51
CA LEU A 228 -9.78 -5.19 8.67
C LEU A 228 -10.35 -3.87 8.14
N ILE A 229 -9.66 -2.75 8.33
CA ILE A 229 -10.05 -1.45 7.75
C ILE A 229 -10.18 -1.57 6.23
N LEU A 230 -9.22 -2.27 5.59
CA LEU A 230 -9.22 -2.51 4.14
C LEU A 230 -10.29 -3.52 3.67
N GLN A 231 -11.00 -4.20 4.60
CA GLN A 231 -12.13 -5.08 4.30
C GLN A 231 -13.48 -4.41 4.54
N HIS A 232 -13.50 -3.23 5.14
CA HIS A 232 -14.72 -2.47 5.36
C HIS A 232 -15.28 -1.93 4.06
N ASN A 233 -16.60 -1.74 4.03
CA ASN A 233 -17.27 -1.15 2.88
C ASN A 233 -16.82 0.30 2.60
N GLU A 234 -16.28 1.02 3.57
CA GLU A 234 -15.64 2.33 3.37
C GLU A 234 -14.51 2.24 2.35
N ASP A 235 -13.60 1.31 2.53
CA ASP A 235 -12.46 1.11 1.61
C ASP A 235 -12.95 0.65 0.24
N LYS A 236 -13.84 -0.35 0.19
CA LYS A 236 -14.40 -0.87 -1.06
C LYS A 236 -15.11 0.21 -1.88
N VAL A 237 -15.90 1.08 -1.22
CA VAL A 237 -16.57 2.21 -1.88
C VAL A 237 -15.56 3.23 -2.38
N ALA A 238 -14.55 3.56 -1.59
CA ALA A 238 -13.52 4.52 -1.98
C ALA A 238 -12.71 4.00 -3.18
N MET A 239 -12.25 2.77 -3.12
CA MET A 239 -11.47 2.14 -4.18
C MET A 239 -12.26 2.03 -5.49
N GLN A 240 -13.49 1.52 -5.44
CA GLN A 240 -14.29 1.34 -6.65
C GLN A 240 -14.77 2.68 -7.23
N LEU A 241 -15.14 3.65 -6.39
CA LEU A 241 -15.56 4.97 -6.87
C LEU A 241 -14.39 5.72 -7.53
N MET A 242 -13.17 5.61 -6.99
CA MET A 242 -11.97 6.15 -7.63
C MET A 242 -11.66 5.40 -8.93
N ALA A 243 -11.83 4.08 -8.97
CA ALA A 243 -11.64 3.28 -10.18
C ALA A 243 -12.59 3.70 -11.30
N ASP A 244 -13.87 3.91 -10.97
CA ASP A 244 -14.88 4.38 -11.93
C ASP A 244 -14.63 5.85 -12.37
N LEU A 245 -14.14 6.69 -11.44
CA LEU A 245 -13.74 8.06 -11.75
C LEU A 245 -12.57 8.09 -12.74
N VAL A 246 -11.53 7.29 -12.51
CA VAL A 246 -10.36 7.20 -13.41
C VAL A 246 -10.75 6.59 -14.74
N SER A 247 -11.61 5.55 -14.78
CA SER A 247 -12.13 4.98 -16.01
C SER A 247 -12.90 6.03 -16.82
N CYS A 248 -13.79 6.76 -16.18
CA CYS A 248 -14.54 7.85 -16.80
C CYS A 248 -13.61 8.96 -17.32
N ALA A 249 -12.52 9.26 -16.61
CA ALA A 249 -11.52 10.24 -17.06
C ALA A 249 -10.84 9.81 -18.36
N VAL A 250 -10.43 8.55 -18.46
CA VAL A 250 -9.78 8.00 -19.65
C VAL A 250 -10.77 7.92 -20.82
N GLU A 251 -11.98 7.39 -20.61
CA GLU A 251 -13.03 7.28 -21.64
C GLU A 251 -13.43 8.63 -22.25
N ASN A 252 -13.42 9.69 -21.43
CA ASN A 252 -13.73 11.05 -21.88
C ASN A 252 -12.49 11.83 -22.34
N SER A 253 -11.32 11.18 -22.47
CA SER A 253 -10.07 11.81 -22.90
C SER A 253 -9.66 13.02 -22.04
N ILE A 254 -10.00 13.00 -20.75
CA ILE A 254 -9.57 13.97 -19.75
C ILE A 254 -8.08 13.74 -19.44
N VAL A 255 -7.72 12.46 -19.36
CA VAL A 255 -6.35 11.92 -19.27
C VAL A 255 -6.24 10.69 -20.15
N CYS A 256 -5.02 10.24 -20.44
CA CYS A 256 -4.78 8.96 -21.12
C CYS A 256 -4.15 7.94 -20.14
N GLU A 257 -4.12 6.66 -20.51
CA GLU A 257 -3.53 5.60 -19.67
C GLU A 257 -2.09 5.90 -19.26
N LYS A 258 -1.29 6.47 -20.18
CA LYS A 258 0.11 6.83 -19.90
C LYS A 258 0.22 7.89 -18.80
N ASP A 259 -0.76 8.77 -18.66
CA ASP A 259 -0.75 9.83 -17.66
C ASP A 259 -0.81 9.27 -16.24
N LEU A 260 -1.42 8.09 -16.05
CA LEU A 260 -1.46 7.39 -14.76
C LEU A 260 -0.06 6.91 -14.30
N TYR A 261 0.88 6.77 -15.23
CA TYR A 261 2.27 6.37 -14.97
C TYR A 261 3.26 7.54 -15.02
N THR A 262 2.80 8.76 -15.29
CA THR A 262 3.67 9.93 -15.44
C THR A 262 3.34 11.05 -14.47
N PHE A 263 2.07 11.28 -14.17
CA PHE A 263 1.64 12.30 -13.22
C PHE A 263 1.58 11.78 -11.79
N SER A 264 1.78 12.69 -10.84
CA SER A 264 1.46 12.45 -9.44
C SER A 264 -0.06 12.42 -9.23
N GLU A 265 -0.50 11.80 -8.14
CA GLU A 265 -1.92 11.85 -7.74
C GLU A 265 -2.44 13.28 -7.58
N ARG A 266 -1.62 14.17 -7.04
CA ARG A 266 -1.97 15.60 -6.90
C ARG A 266 -2.25 16.28 -8.24
N GLU A 267 -1.40 16.04 -9.26
CA GLU A 267 -1.59 16.60 -10.60
C GLU A 267 -2.87 16.05 -11.23
N LEU A 268 -3.11 14.75 -11.13
CA LEU A 268 -4.33 14.13 -11.63
C LEU A 268 -5.58 14.67 -10.92
N MET A 269 -5.56 14.76 -9.60
CA MET A 269 -6.69 15.33 -8.83
C MET A 269 -6.94 16.79 -9.18
N GLN A 270 -5.90 17.58 -9.52
CA GLN A 270 -6.08 18.96 -10.00
C GLN A 270 -6.75 18.99 -11.38
N ILE A 271 -6.29 18.15 -12.32
CA ILE A 271 -6.90 18.00 -13.65
C ILE A 271 -8.38 17.60 -13.50
N PHE A 272 -8.66 16.63 -12.66
CA PHE A 272 -10.02 16.15 -12.39
C PHE A 272 -10.92 17.24 -11.79
N CYS A 273 -10.39 18.01 -10.84
CA CYS A 273 -11.10 19.14 -10.23
C CYS A 273 -11.46 20.21 -11.26
N ASP A 274 -10.51 20.59 -12.11
CA ASP A 274 -10.71 21.63 -13.11
C ASP A 274 -11.71 21.22 -14.19
N TYR A 275 -11.67 19.94 -14.60
CA TYR A 275 -12.64 19.41 -15.55
C TYR A 275 -14.06 19.32 -14.95
N ALA A 276 -14.17 18.81 -13.71
CA ALA A 276 -15.45 18.69 -13.02
C ALA A 276 -16.13 20.05 -12.81
N LYS A 277 -15.36 21.09 -12.49
CA LYS A 277 -15.86 22.48 -12.37
C LYS A 277 -16.36 23.05 -13.69
N LYS A 278 -15.70 22.74 -14.80
CA LYS A 278 -16.11 23.18 -16.13
C LYS A 278 -17.36 22.42 -16.64
N ASN A 279 -17.56 21.19 -16.17
CA ASN A 279 -18.62 20.30 -16.63
C ASN A 279 -19.45 19.77 -15.44
N PRO A 280 -20.10 20.62 -14.61
CA PRO A 280 -20.65 20.23 -13.31
C PRO A 280 -21.84 19.27 -13.40
N SER A 281 -22.53 19.19 -14.52
CA SER A 281 -23.68 18.30 -14.72
C SER A 281 -23.30 16.93 -15.31
N GLY A 282 -22.00 16.71 -15.61
CA GLY A 282 -21.52 15.47 -16.22
C GLY A 282 -21.37 14.31 -15.21
N THR A 283 -21.37 13.08 -15.70
CA THR A 283 -21.14 11.86 -14.90
C THR A 283 -19.81 11.93 -14.18
N PHE A 284 -18.75 12.40 -14.83
CA PHE A 284 -17.43 12.57 -14.23
C PHE A 284 -17.48 13.50 -13.01
N ALA A 285 -18.12 14.66 -13.12
CA ALA A 285 -18.26 15.61 -12.01
C ALA A 285 -19.05 15.00 -10.84
N LYS A 286 -20.07 14.21 -11.14
CA LYS A 286 -20.84 13.48 -10.13
C LYS A 286 -19.96 12.52 -9.34
N TYR A 287 -19.12 11.71 -10.02
CA TYR A 287 -18.13 10.83 -9.36
C TYR A 287 -17.13 11.64 -8.54
N PHE A 288 -16.50 12.64 -9.15
CA PHE A 288 -15.47 13.46 -8.51
C PHE A 288 -15.98 14.14 -7.24
N PHE A 289 -17.12 14.84 -7.32
CA PHE A 289 -17.67 15.55 -6.17
C PHE A 289 -18.17 14.59 -5.08
N THR A 290 -18.69 13.42 -5.44
CA THR A 290 -19.07 12.39 -4.47
C THR A 290 -17.83 11.89 -3.74
N PHE A 291 -16.78 11.50 -4.44
CA PHE A 291 -15.54 11.00 -3.85
C PHE A 291 -14.90 12.03 -2.92
N THR A 292 -14.79 13.29 -3.38
CA THR A 292 -14.10 14.35 -2.62
C THR A 292 -14.93 14.98 -1.50
N SER A 293 -16.20 14.58 -1.34
CA SER A 293 -17.07 15.10 -0.30
C SER A 293 -17.68 14.04 0.62
N MET A 294 -17.53 12.75 0.31
CA MET A 294 -18.08 11.69 1.15
C MET A 294 -17.37 11.61 2.50
N THR A 295 -18.16 11.61 3.58
CA THR A 295 -17.66 11.51 4.96
C THR A 295 -18.16 10.28 5.71
N LYS A 296 -19.10 9.54 5.10
CA LYS A 296 -19.70 8.32 5.62
C LYS A 296 -20.33 7.52 4.49
N ILE A 297 -20.51 6.23 4.71
CA ILE A 297 -21.29 5.34 3.87
C ILE A 297 -22.55 4.84 4.58
N GLU A 298 -23.47 4.31 3.81
CA GLU A 298 -24.63 3.56 4.29
C GLU A 298 -24.45 2.08 3.94
N ARG A 299 -24.87 1.18 4.82
CA ARG A 299 -24.74 -0.26 4.68
C ARG A 299 -26.08 -0.92 4.43
N PHE A 300 -26.17 -1.78 3.41
CA PHE A 300 -27.40 -2.49 3.07
C PHE A 300 -27.10 -4.00 2.90
N LYS A 301 -28.05 -4.84 3.35
CA LYS A 301 -28.00 -6.31 3.14
C LYS A 301 -28.45 -6.70 1.75
N THR A 302 -29.22 -5.86 1.09
CA THR A 302 -29.71 -6.03 -0.29
C THR A 302 -29.60 -4.69 -0.99
N GLU A 303 -29.53 -4.71 -2.31
CA GLU A 303 -29.41 -3.49 -3.09
C GLU A 303 -30.59 -2.51 -2.79
N PRO A 304 -30.29 -1.23 -2.46
CA PRO A 304 -31.33 -0.29 -2.05
C PRO A 304 -32.34 0.00 -3.17
N SER A 305 -33.60 0.12 -2.83
CA SER A 305 -34.68 0.42 -3.80
C SER A 305 -34.49 1.76 -4.51
N ALA A 306 -33.88 2.74 -3.83
CA ALA A 306 -33.59 4.08 -4.36
C ALA A 306 -32.21 4.14 -5.05
N LYS A 307 -31.89 3.17 -5.93
CA LYS A 307 -30.60 3.07 -6.65
C LYS A 307 -30.10 4.39 -7.23
N LYS A 308 -30.98 5.20 -7.77
CA LYS A 308 -30.63 6.50 -8.41
C LYS A 308 -30.05 7.53 -7.45
N ASP A 309 -30.26 7.38 -6.15
CA ASP A 309 -29.82 8.33 -5.12
C ASP A 309 -28.46 7.97 -4.54
N PHE A 310 -27.96 6.76 -4.85
CA PHE A 310 -26.74 6.22 -4.30
C PHE A 310 -25.77 5.73 -5.38
N TYR A 311 -24.48 5.81 -5.07
CA TYR A 311 -23.46 4.95 -5.64
C TYR A 311 -23.26 3.77 -4.70
N CYS A 312 -23.40 2.55 -5.18
CA CYS A 312 -23.34 1.34 -4.37
C CYS A 312 -22.30 0.37 -4.91
N VAL A 313 -21.59 -0.27 -4.00
CA VAL A 313 -20.54 -1.24 -4.28
C VAL A 313 -20.85 -2.56 -3.58
N ASN A 314 -20.73 -3.66 -4.33
CA ASN A 314 -20.74 -5.03 -3.84
C ASN A 314 -19.52 -5.74 -4.45
N VAL A 315 -18.39 -5.71 -3.77
CA VAL A 315 -17.14 -6.31 -4.23
C VAL A 315 -16.45 -7.07 -3.11
N ASN A 316 -15.85 -8.20 -3.46
CA ASN A 316 -14.95 -8.93 -2.58
C ASN A 316 -13.52 -8.51 -2.92
N VAL A 317 -12.72 -8.28 -1.87
CA VAL A 317 -11.34 -7.82 -2.01
C VAL A 317 -10.36 -8.81 -1.40
N LYS A 318 -9.11 -8.77 -1.85
CA LYS A 318 -8.00 -9.60 -1.36
C LYS A 318 -7.86 -9.47 0.14
N LYS A 319 -7.83 -10.60 0.86
CA LYS A 319 -7.51 -10.65 2.29
C LYS A 319 -6.02 -10.80 2.48
N ARG A 320 -5.40 -9.82 3.12
CA ARG A 320 -3.98 -9.86 3.47
C ARG A 320 -3.84 -10.11 4.97
N TYR A 321 -3.09 -11.13 5.36
CA TYR A 321 -2.76 -11.45 6.75
C TYR A 321 -1.38 -12.08 6.85
N VAL A 322 -0.84 -12.12 8.04
CA VAL A 322 0.42 -12.79 8.33
C VAL A 322 0.26 -13.71 9.55
N ASP A 323 1.02 -14.78 9.52
CA ASP A 323 1.19 -15.71 10.63
C ASP A 323 2.70 -15.98 10.77
N PRO A 324 3.47 -15.00 11.32
CA PRO A 324 4.93 -15.02 11.31
C PRO A 324 5.49 -16.17 12.14
N LEU A 325 6.70 -16.59 11.78
CA LEU A 325 7.48 -17.51 12.59
C LEU A 325 7.96 -16.84 13.88
N VAL A 326 8.04 -17.61 14.94
CA VAL A 326 8.61 -17.23 16.23
C VAL A 326 9.72 -18.21 16.60
N GLU A 327 10.88 -17.67 17.01
CA GLU A 327 12.00 -18.47 17.49
C GLU A 327 11.66 -19.14 18.82
N LEU A 328 11.85 -20.46 18.90
CA LEU A 328 11.64 -21.21 20.14
C LEU A 328 12.95 -21.25 20.93
N ASN A 329 12.88 -20.97 22.24
CA ASN A 329 14.03 -20.82 23.14
C ASN A 329 15.06 -21.98 22.98
N GLY A 330 16.26 -21.60 22.53
CA GLY A 330 17.45 -22.43 22.56
C GLY A 330 17.55 -23.55 21.52
N VAL A 331 16.61 -23.68 20.62
CA VAL A 331 16.60 -24.66 19.53
C VAL A 331 16.42 -23.92 18.21
N ARG A 332 17.10 -24.35 17.13
CA ARG A 332 16.87 -23.84 15.76
C ARG A 332 15.46 -24.26 15.22
N SER A 333 14.48 -24.28 16.08
CA SER A 333 13.09 -24.61 15.71
C SER A 333 12.25 -23.34 15.83
N CYS A 334 11.36 -23.15 14.87
CA CYS A 334 10.40 -22.06 14.83
C CYS A 334 9.00 -22.67 14.73
N ALA A 335 8.02 -21.94 15.25
CA ALA A 335 6.61 -22.26 15.06
C ALA A 335 5.85 -21.00 14.65
N ARG A 336 4.68 -21.17 14.05
CA ARG A 336 3.82 -20.04 13.69
C ARG A 336 3.25 -19.39 14.96
N VAL A 337 3.06 -18.08 14.93
CA VAL A 337 2.51 -17.37 16.09
C VAL A 337 1.13 -17.91 16.47
N SER A 338 0.31 -18.32 15.50
CA SER A 338 -1.00 -18.94 15.74
C SER A 338 -0.93 -20.29 16.49
N GLU A 339 0.15 -21.05 16.27
CA GLU A 339 0.38 -22.34 16.97
C GLU A 339 0.80 -22.11 18.43
N LEU A 340 1.39 -20.95 18.73
CA LEU A 340 1.97 -20.63 20.05
C LEU A 340 1.04 -19.78 20.92
N ASN A 341 0.08 -19.07 20.32
CA ASN A 341 -0.76 -18.13 21.04
C ASN A 341 -2.21 -18.14 20.51
N ALA A 342 -3.13 -18.56 21.37
CA ALA A 342 -4.55 -18.67 21.04
C ALA A 342 -5.22 -17.33 20.67
N ASP A 343 -4.77 -16.19 21.24
CA ASP A 343 -5.31 -14.88 20.89
C ASP A 343 -4.91 -14.48 19.46
N ALA A 344 -3.67 -14.78 19.04
CA ALA A 344 -3.22 -14.55 17.67
C ALA A 344 -4.00 -15.39 16.68
N ASP A 345 -4.17 -16.69 16.95
CA ASP A 345 -4.98 -17.60 16.13
C ASP A 345 -6.44 -17.11 16.03
N CYS A 346 -7.04 -16.75 17.17
CA CYS A 346 -8.40 -16.20 17.20
C CYS A 346 -8.52 -14.93 16.34
N CYS A 347 -7.55 -14.03 16.42
CA CYS A 347 -7.53 -12.78 15.66
C CYS A 347 -7.43 -13.03 14.16
N ILE A 348 -6.51 -13.92 13.72
CA ILE A 348 -6.37 -14.33 12.32
C ILE A 348 -7.67 -14.95 11.81
N ASN A 349 -8.25 -15.89 12.56
CA ASN A 349 -9.49 -16.57 12.18
C ASN A 349 -10.67 -15.60 12.12
N ALA A 350 -10.78 -14.65 13.06
CA ALA A 350 -11.80 -13.62 13.04
C ALA A 350 -11.68 -12.73 11.78
N PHE A 351 -10.46 -12.31 11.43
CA PHE A 351 -10.20 -11.56 10.20
C PHE A 351 -10.55 -12.35 8.94
N LEU A 352 -10.11 -13.60 8.84
CA LEU A 352 -10.38 -14.46 7.68
C LEU A 352 -11.88 -14.71 7.46
N ASN A 353 -12.65 -14.78 8.55
CA ASN A 353 -14.09 -15.00 8.52
C ASN A 353 -14.91 -13.70 8.42
N TYR A 354 -14.29 -12.55 8.60
CA TYR A 354 -15.00 -11.26 8.54
C TYR A 354 -15.68 -11.05 7.18
N ARG A 355 -16.88 -10.52 7.22
CA ARG A 355 -17.65 -10.02 6.06
C ARG A 355 -18.41 -8.78 6.50
N ASP A 356 -18.27 -7.69 5.74
CA ASP A 356 -19.16 -6.52 5.89
C ASP A 356 -20.53 -6.80 5.24
N THR A 357 -21.43 -5.85 5.30
CA THR A 357 -22.72 -5.95 4.59
C THR A 357 -22.50 -6.08 3.08
N GLU A 358 -23.44 -6.71 2.39
CA GLU A 358 -23.34 -7.01 0.96
C GLU A 358 -23.11 -5.76 0.12
N PHE A 359 -23.77 -4.64 0.47
CA PHE A 359 -23.60 -3.37 -0.22
C PHE A 359 -23.09 -2.28 0.74
N GLY A 360 -22.02 -1.60 0.34
CA GLY A 360 -21.62 -0.29 0.83
C GLY A 360 -22.09 0.78 -0.16
N CYS A 361 -22.77 1.80 0.31
CA CYS A 361 -23.33 2.83 -0.57
C CYS A 361 -23.00 4.23 -0.05
N VAL A 362 -22.77 5.17 -0.97
CA VAL A 362 -22.65 6.59 -0.67
C VAL A 362 -23.71 7.39 -1.44
N ARG A 363 -24.31 8.38 -0.81
CA ARG A 363 -25.23 9.29 -1.51
C ARG A 363 -24.46 10.11 -2.53
N TRP A 364 -25.04 10.24 -3.71
CA TRP A 364 -24.49 11.13 -4.71
C TRP A 364 -24.41 12.56 -4.17
N ALA A 365 -23.28 13.20 -4.42
CA ALA A 365 -23.14 14.63 -4.15
C ALA A 365 -24.18 15.42 -4.95
N SER A 366 -24.85 16.36 -4.30
CA SER A 366 -25.72 17.31 -4.99
C SER A 366 -24.86 18.23 -5.84
N CYS A 367 -25.05 18.24 -7.14
CA CYS A 367 -24.48 19.28 -8.00
C CYS A 367 -25.09 20.61 -7.57
N ARG A 368 -24.34 21.44 -6.85
CA ARG A 368 -24.71 22.82 -6.53
C ARG A 368 -23.96 23.78 -7.42
#